data_e811e4b726681816b7d6a61258cbb0ff
#
_entry.id   e811e4b726681816b7d6a61258cbb0ff
#
_cell.length_a   1.000
_cell.length_b   1.000
_cell.length_c   1.000
_cell.angle_alpha   90.00
_cell.angle_beta   90.00
_cell.angle_gamma   90.00
#
_symmetry.space_group_name_H-M   'P 1'
#
loop_
_entity.id
_entity.type
_entity.pdbx_description
1 polymer ?
#
loop_
_entity_poly.entity_id
_entity_poly.type
_entity_poly.pdbx_seq_one_letter_code
_entity_poly.pdbx_strand_id
1 'polypeptide(L)'
;MKAMRSKFVLGGVPALTALAVGLAAALTIVPAGSATPSGTMISTRAGAFGTMLDVGSGKYAGYTVYFITSDQPPTYGCTTKAISLFGMPLVCAGPSNDKNAEWPAVTTTGTPVAGPGVNQKLLGTVHRPGVGGQVTYAGHPLYFFEKSPDQITGEGWDEPSIPPWHGLWYLMSPSGTPLAWPGTLTTLKVHNKTVVGALESTLAGWEVFPLYSYSGDTSSKSTCAGSCSVAWPPALSSGNPALLNSLSSSKVGTIRGSDGALQLTYAGKPLYFYSKEGVVNGANGFEATGSGNAVKAPSPATGSFSFVTP
;
A
#
# COMPACT_ATOMS: atom_id res chain seq x y z
N MET A 1 64.25 56.85 10.77
CA MET A 1 65.21 57.46 9.83
C MET A 1 64.51 57.68 8.50
N LYS A 2 64.34 58.97 8.16
CA LYS A 2 64.55 59.69 6.91
C LYS A 2 64.04 58.94 5.68
N ALA A 3 62.95 59.40 5.06
CA ALA A 3 62.86 60.53 4.12
C ALA A 3 63.41 60.18 2.75
N MET A 4 62.64 60.20 1.70
CA MET A 4 62.74 61.33 0.77
C MET A 4 61.76 61.24 -0.37
N ARG A 5 61.11 62.33 -0.60
CA ARG A 5 60.27 62.81 -1.67
C ARG A 5 60.94 62.66 -3.05
N SER A 6 60.15 62.54 -4.10
CA SER A 6 60.25 63.42 -5.28
C SER A 6 58.96 63.52 -6.05
N LYS A 7 58.57 64.73 -6.31
CA LYS A 7 57.53 65.22 -7.19
C LYS A 7 58.06 65.26 -8.64
N PHE A 8 57.23 64.95 -9.63
CA PHE A 8 57.28 65.65 -10.89
C PHE A 8 55.89 65.86 -11.48
N VAL A 9 55.70 67.04 -11.98
CA VAL A 9 54.49 67.69 -12.48
C VAL A 9 54.59 67.85 -14.01
N LEU A 10 53.45 67.94 -14.66
CA LEU A 10 53.09 68.54 -15.94
C LEU A 10 52.99 67.63 -17.17
N GLY A 11 51.82 67.79 -17.76
CA GLY A 11 51.56 67.97 -19.13
C GLY A 11 50.18 67.52 -19.60
N GLY A 12 49.21 68.40 -19.64
CA GLY A 12 47.88 68.13 -20.13
C GLY A 12 47.74 68.28 -21.65
N VAL A 13 46.84 67.52 -22.23
CA VAL A 13 46.20 67.80 -23.53
C VAL A 13 44.77 67.26 -23.46
N PRO A 14 43.74 68.04 -23.82
CA PRO A 14 42.37 67.55 -23.79
C PRO A 14 42.02 66.73 -25.02
N ALA A 15 41.57 65.53 -24.85
CA ALA A 15 40.93 64.73 -25.89
C ALA A 15 39.41 64.77 -25.70
N LEU A 16 38.69 65.12 -26.73
CA LEU A 16 37.24 65.01 -26.84
C LEU A 16 36.79 63.57 -26.67
N THR A 17 35.97 63.32 -25.67
CA THR A 17 35.27 62.05 -25.53
C THR A 17 33.87 62.19 -26.10
N ALA A 18 33.62 61.44 -27.17
CA ALA A 18 32.28 61.21 -27.68
C ALA A 18 31.49 60.35 -26.74
N LEU A 19 30.35 60.83 -26.27
CA LEU A 19 29.42 60.10 -25.37
C LEU A 19 28.63 59.11 -26.22
N ALA A 20 29.02 57.85 -26.25
CA ALA A 20 28.19 56.77 -26.74
C ALA A 20 27.22 56.33 -25.64
N VAL A 21 25.96 56.75 -25.75
CA VAL A 21 24.90 56.22 -24.92
C VAL A 21 24.55 54.81 -25.37
N GLY A 22 25.17 53.83 -24.73
CA GLY A 22 24.81 52.42 -24.89
C GLY A 22 23.54 52.13 -24.10
N LEU A 23 22.43 51.92 -24.82
CA LEU A 23 21.20 51.40 -24.22
C LEU A 23 21.46 49.90 -23.91
N ALA A 24 21.87 49.59 -22.68
CA ALA A 24 21.88 48.25 -22.14
C ALA A 24 20.43 47.81 -21.86
N ALA A 25 19.82 47.08 -22.81
CA ALA A 25 18.59 46.37 -22.52
C ALA A 25 18.92 45.24 -21.51
N ALA A 26 18.58 45.47 -20.26
CA ALA A 26 18.59 44.42 -19.22
C ALA A 26 17.53 43.39 -19.62
N LEU A 27 17.96 42.28 -20.21
CA LEU A 27 17.12 41.08 -20.28
C LEU A 27 16.88 40.63 -18.82
N THR A 28 15.73 40.97 -18.26
CA THR A 28 15.22 40.33 -17.06
C THR A 28 14.87 38.90 -17.44
N ILE A 29 15.77 37.97 -17.13
CA ILE A 29 15.44 36.56 -17.12
C ILE A 29 14.42 36.41 -15.95
N VAL A 30 13.13 36.39 -16.28
CA VAL A 30 12.08 35.96 -15.35
C VAL A 30 12.38 34.49 -15.14
N PRO A 31 12.74 34.06 -13.90
CA PRO A 31 12.88 32.64 -13.64
C PRO A 31 11.53 32.01 -14.00
N ALA A 32 11.56 30.98 -14.86
CA ALA A 32 10.39 30.17 -15.14
C ALA A 32 9.83 29.77 -13.78
N GLY A 33 8.67 30.29 -13.41
CA GLY A 33 8.03 30.01 -12.15
C GLY A 33 7.94 28.49 -12.08
N SER A 34 8.59 27.91 -11.09
CA SER A 34 8.42 26.50 -10.78
C SER A 34 6.93 26.31 -10.56
N ALA A 35 6.25 25.68 -11.52
CA ALA A 35 4.84 25.36 -11.35
C ALA A 35 4.72 24.60 -10.02
N THR A 36 3.99 25.19 -9.09
CA THR A 36 3.73 24.56 -7.80
C THR A 36 3.13 23.19 -8.11
N PRO A 37 3.69 22.09 -7.59
CA PRO A 37 3.14 20.78 -7.85
C PRO A 37 1.65 20.81 -7.50
N SER A 38 0.79 20.54 -8.48
CA SER A 38 -0.67 20.71 -8.32
C SER A 38 -1.37 19.43 -7.90
N GLY A 39 -0.59 18.35 -7.70
CA GLY A 39 -1.11 17.04 -7.35
C GLY A 39 -1.22 16.81 -5.83
N THR A 40 -1.94 15.75 -5.48
CA THR A 40 -2.05 15.30 -4.10
C THR A 40 -0.68 14.92 -3.56
N MET A 41 -0.34 15.44 -2.39
CA MET A 41 0.90 15.11 -1.70
C MET A 41 0.70 13.83 -0.89
N ILE A 42 1.64 12.90 -1.01
CA ILE A 42 1.78 11.75 -0.11
C ILE A 42 2.96 12.00 0.80
N SER A 43 2.81 11.78 2.08
CA SER A 43 3.83 11.96 3.12
C SER A 43 4.02 10.68 3.92
N THR A 44 4.81 10.77 4.98
CA THR A 44 5.05 9.62 5.85
C THR A 44 4.70 9.95 7.28
N ARG A 45 4.22 8.93 7.99
CA ARG A 45 3.94 8.96 9.41
C ARG A 45 4.53 7.75 10.11
N ALA A 46 5.13 7.96 11.30
CA ALA A 46 5.52 6.86 12.17
C ALA A 46 4.28 6.27 12.86
N GLY A 47 4.24 4.97 13.00
CA GLY A 47 3.17 4.25 13.69
C GLY A 47 3.66 2.95 14.31
N ALA A 48 2.76 2.19 14.90
CA ALA A 48 3.07 0.94 15.59
C ALA A 48 3.70 -0.14 14.66
N PHE A 49 3.48 -0.03 13.35
CA PHE A 49 4.00 -0.96 12.33
C PHE A 49 5.27 -0.48 11.64
N GLY A 50 5.83 0.62 12.07
CA GLY A 50 6.91 1.31 11.40
C GLY A 50 6.44 2.59 10.70
N THR A 51 7.24 3.08 9.76
CA THR A 51 6.88 4.26 8.97
C THR A 51 5.96 3.85 7.82
N MET A 52 4.80 4.48 7.75
CA MET A 52 3.77 4.24 6.74
C MET A 52 3.50 5.50 5.93
N LEU A 53 2.79 5.36 4.82
CA LEU A 53 2.33 6.48 4.01
C LEU A 53 1.02 7.05 4.55
N ASP A 54 0.85 8.36 4.38
CA ASP A 54 -0.39 9.09 4.58
C ASP A 54 -0.59 10.17 3.50
N VAL A 55 -1.77 10.81 3.50
CA VAL A 55 -2.02 11.99 2.68
C VAL A 55 -1.36 13.19 3.34
N GLY A 56 -0.42 13.85 2.66
CA GLY A 56 0.42 14.88 3.23
C GLY A 56 -0.18 16.30 3.21
N SER A 57 -1.26 16.53 2.42
CA SER A 57 -1.83 17.85 2.28
C SER A 57 -3.30 17.85 1.86
N GLY A 58 -3.96 18.99 2.02
CA GLY A 58 -5.35 19.20 1.61
C GLY A 58 -6.35 18.67 2.62
N LYS A 59 -7.60 18.45 2.14
CA LYS A 59 -8.74 18.05 2.99
C LYS A 59 -8.51 16.73 3.74
N TYR A 60 -7.74 15.83 3.15
CA TYR A 60 -7.49 14.49 3.69
C TYR A 60 -6.09 14.35 4.31
N ALA A 61 -5.44 15.48 4.63
CA ALA A 61 -4.14 15.45 5.30
C ALA A 61 -4.22 14.62 6.60
N GLY A 62 -3.24 13.73 6.80
CA GLY A 62 -3.17 12.82 7.94
C GLY A 62 -3.98 11.52 7.78
N TYR A 63 -4.75 11.36 6.70
CA TYR A 63 -5.40 10.08 6.42
C TYR A 63 -4.38 9.03 6.03
N THR A 64 -4.37 7.92 6.74
CA THR A 64 -3.55 6.76 6.40
C THR A 64 -3.97 6.20 5.05
N VAL A 65 -3.00 5.81 4.22
CA VAL A 65 -3.27 5.21 2.92
C VAL A 65 -3.05 3.71 2.93
N TYR A 66 -3.89 3.02 2.17
CA TYR A 66 -3.96 1.58 2.04
C TYR A 66 -3.93 1.18 0.57
N PHE A 67 -3.69 -0.10 0.33
CA PHE A 67 -3.95 -0.73 -0.95
C PHE A 67 -4.59 -2.10 -0.73
N ILE A 68 -5.29 -2.64 -1.73
CA ILE A 68 -5.85 -3.99 -1.70
C ILE A 68 -5.10 -4.92 -2.63
N THR A 69 -4.86 -6.15 -2.19
CA THR A 69 -4.08 -7.15 -2.94
C THR A 69 -4.73 -7.59 -4.25
N SER A 70 -6.05 -7.46 -4.37
CA SER A 70 -6.80 -7.81 -5.59
C SER A 70 -6.71 -6.77 -6.70
N ASP A 71 -6.21 -5.56 -6.43
CA ASP A 71 -6.02 -4.53 -7.44
C ASP A 71 -4.70 -4.75 -8.19
N GLN A 72 -4.84 -5.08 -9.47
CA GLN A 72 -3.73 -5.25 -10.41
C GLN A 72 -4.05 -4.46 -11.69
N PRO A 73 -3.75 -3.16 -11.74
CA PRO A 73 -4.11 -2.32 -12.88
C PRO A 73 -3.71 -2.96 -14.23
N PRO A 74 -4.59 -3.01 -15.22
CA PRO A 74 -5.89 -2.32 -15.31
C PRO A 74 -7.09 -3.08 -14.69
N THR A 75 -6.89 -4.20 -14.01
CA THR A 75 -7.95 -4.96 -13.34
C THR A 75 -8.03 -4.55 -11.87
N TYR A 76 -9.25 -4.38 -11.35
CA TYR A 76 -9.49 -3.92 -9.98
C TYR A 76 -10.47 -4.83 -9.26
N GLY A 77 -10.12 -5.29 -8.06
CA GLY A 77 -11.03 -5.97 -7.15
C GLY A 77 -11.93 -4.97 -6.43
N CYS A 78 -11.38 -3.86 -5.96
CA CYS A 78 -12.12 -2.76 -5.36
C CYS A 78 -12.76 -1.88 -6.45
N THR A 79 -14.03 -2.12 -6.77
CA THR A 79 -14.73 -1.47 -7.87
C THR A 79 -15.72 -0.41 -7.41
N THR A 80 -16.15 0.44 -8.35
CA THR A 80 -17.23 1.44 -8.14
C THR A 80 -18.64 0.85 -8.28
N LYS A 81 -18.73 -0.44 -8.62
CA LYS A 81 -20.01 -1.14 -8.75
C LYS A 81 -20.53 -1.52 -7.37
N ALA A 82 -21.77 -1.12 -7.09
CA ALA A 82 -22.44 -1.55 -5.88
C ALA A 82 -22.66 -3.07 -5.88
N ILE A 83 -22.42 -3.69 -4.74
CA ILE A 83 -22.84 -5.05 -4.43
C ILE A 83 -23.92 -5.01 -3.36
N SER A 84 -24.71 -6.08 -3.25
CA SER A 84 -25.64 -6.23 -2.12
C SER A 84 -25.03 -7.21 -1.13
N LEU A 85 -24.72 -6.74 0.06
CA LEU A 85 -24.30 -7.56 1.19
C LEU A 85 -25.34 -7.42 2.31
N PHE A 86 -25.95 -8.52 2.74
CA PHE A 86 -27.04 -8.53 3.74
C PHE A 86 -28.20 -7.58 3.42
N GLY A 87 -28.49 -7.39 2.13
CA GLY A 87 -29.53 -6.46 1.68
C GLY A 87 -29.14 -4.99 1.67
N MET A 88 -27.91 -4.66 2.08
CA MET A 88 -27.35 -3.31 2.01
C MET A 88 -26.49 -3.14 0.75
N PRO A 89 -26.67 -2.03 0.02
CA PRO A 89 -25.77 -1.72 -1.08
C PRO A 89 -24.42 -1.26 -0.52
N LEU A 90 -23.34 -1.91 -0.96
CA LEU A 90 -21.96 -1.53 -0.65
C LEU A 90 -21.22 -1.18 -1.92
N VAL A 91 -20.43 -0.13 -1.88
CA VAL A 91 -19.55 0.31 -2.95
C VAL A 91 -18.12 0.32 -2.41
N CYS A 92 -17.22 -0.41 -3.03
CA CYS A 92 -15.83 -0.42 -2.58
C CYS A 92 -15.13 0.92 -2.84
N ALA A 93 -15.01 1.31 -4.11
CA ALA A 93 -14.25 2.50 -4.50
C ALA A 93 -15.16 3.62 -5.00
N GLY A 94 -14.71 4.84 -4.77
CA GLY A 94 -15.27 6.06 -5.32
C GLY A 94 -14.21 7.17 -5.32
N PRO A 95 -14.50 8.36 -5.85
CA PRO A 95 -13.65 9.53 -5.67
C PRO A 95 -13.40 9.83 -4.19
N SER A 96 -12.34 10.57 -3.87
CA SER A 96 -11.97 10.92 -2.49
C SER A 96 -13.10 11.52 -1.63
N ASN A 97 -14.10 12.12 -2.25
CA ASN A 97 -15.24 12.75 -1.58
C ASN A 97 -16.52 11.90 -1.61
N ASP A 98 -16.47 10.69 -2.11
CA ASP A 98 -17.62 9.78 -2.13
C ASP A 98 -17.88 9.23 -0.73
N LYS A 99 -19.04 9.59 -0.18
CA LYS A 99 -19.47 9.15 1.16
C LYS A 99 -20.08 7.74 1.16
N ASN A 100 -20.34 7.19 0.00
CA ASN A 100 -20.92 5.86 -0.16
C ASN A 100 -19.85 4.79 -0.40
N ALA A 101 -18.61 5.21 -0.71
CA ALA A 101 -17.50 4.28 -0.88
C ALA A 101 -16.92 3.90 0.50
N GLU A 102 -16.77 2.61 0.75
CA GLU A 102 -16.10 2.11 1.97
C GLU A 102 -14.60 2.47 1.94
N TRP A 103 -14.02 2.46 0.75
CA TRP A 103 -12.62 2.75 0.48
C TRP A 103 -12.48 3.85 -0.57
N PRO A 104 -12.70 5.12 -0.22
CA PRO A 104 -12.50 6.20 -1.16
C PRO A 104 -11.07 6.20 -1.69
N ALA A 105 -10.93 6.38 -3.01
CA ALA A 105 -9.63 6.43 -3.66
C ALA A 105 -8.89 7.73 -3.31
N VAL A 106 -7.58 7.66 -3.14
CA VAL A 106 -6.73 8.85 -3.05
C VAL A 106 -6.64 9.45 -4.45
N THR A 107 -7.45 10.47 -4.73
CA THR A 107 -7.52 11.10 -6.06
C THR A 107 -6.59 12.30 -6.19
N THR A 108 -6.16 12.55 -7.43
CA THR A 108 -5.33 13.71 -7.79
C THR A 108 -5.79 14.32 -9.13
N THR A 109 -5.68 15.62 -9.26
CA THR A 109 -5.93 16.34 -10.52
C THR A 109 -4.66 16.60 -11.31
N GLY A 110 -3.50 16.39 -10.72
CA GLY A 110 -2.17 16.58 -11.32
C GLY A 110 -1.23 15.47 -10.91
N THR A 111 0.05 15.61 -11.25
CA THR A 111 1.09 14.66 -10.84
C THR A 111 1.19 14.65 -9.31
N PRO A 112 1.06 13.48 -8.67
CA PRO A 112 1.19 13.39 -7.21
C PRO A 112 2.61 13.75 -6.76
N VAL A 113 2.71 14.33 -5.57
CA VAL A 113 3.92 14.92 -5.03
C VAL A 113 4.41 14.15 -3.83
N ALA A 114 5.70 13.84 -3.81
CA ALA A 114 6.33 13.25 -2.63
C ALA A 114 6.57 14.31 -1.56
N GLY A 115 5.96 14.12 -0.42
CA GLY A 115 6.30 14.80 0.83
C GLY A 115 7.55 14.19 1.49
N PRO A 116 7.89 14.65 2.70
CA PRO A 116 9.03 14.14 3.44
C PRO A 116 9.01 12.60 3.58
N GLY A 117 10.12 11.96 3.28
CA GLY A 117 10.30 10.51 3.41
C GLY A 117 9.71 9.65 2.30
N VAL A 118 9.00 10.24 1.34
CA VAL A 118 8.37 9.52 0.22
C VAL A 118 9.29 9.48 -1.01
N ASN A 119 9.36 8.35 -1.67
CA ASN A 119 10.12 8.20 -2.91
C ASN A 119 9.26 8.62 -4.12
N GLN A 120 9.55 9.77 -4.71
CA GLN A 120 8.83 10.29 -5.88
C GLN A 120 8.80 9.30 -7.06
N LYS A 121 9.81 8.44 -7.22
CA LYS A 121 9.87 7.47 -8.33
C LYS A 121 8.86 6.34 -8.19
N LEU A 122 8.33 6.12 -7.00
CA LEU A 122 7.29 5.11 -6.74
C LEU A 122 5.88 5.69 -6.87
N LEU A 123 5.75 7.04 -6.87
CA LEU A 123 4.46 7.70 -7.09
C LEU A 123 4.09 7.67 -8.57
N GLY A 124 2.83 7.39 -8.83
CA GLY A 124 2.22 7.40 -10.14
C GLY A 124 0.74 7.75 -10.08
N THR A 125 0.09 7.66 -11.22
CA THR A 125 -1.35 7.90 -11.35
C THR A 125 -1.93 6.89 -12.31
N VAL A 126 -3.10 6.37 -11.99
CA VAL A 126 -3.94 5.57 -12.88
C VAL A 126 -5.29 6.27 -13.05
N HIS A 127 -5.82 6.29 -14.28
CA HIS A 127 -7.15 6.82 -14.53
C HIS A 127 -8.18 5.69 -14.47
N ARG A 128 -9.21 5.87 -13.63
CA ARG A 128 -10.26 4.87 -13.45
C ARG A 128 -11.64 5.46 -13.74
N PRO A 129 -12.48 4.79 -14.56
CA PRO A 129 -13.88 5.17 -14.72
C PRO A 129 -14.61 5.27 -13.37
N GLY A 130 -15.33 6.37 -13.16
CA GLY A 130 -16.07 6.61 -11.91
C GLY A 130 -15.24 7.06 -10.71
N VAL A 131 -13.90 7.05 -10.80
CA VAL A 131 -12.97 7.50 -9.75
C VAL A 131 -12.20 8.75 -10.18
N GLY A 132 -11.74 8.79 -11.43
CA GLY A 132 -10.84 9.82 -11.95
C GLY A 132 -9.37 9.43 -11.88
N GLY A 133 -8.49 10.39 -11.69
CA GLY A 133 -7.06 10.17 -11.48
C GLY A 133 -6.80 9.67 -10.06
N GLN A 134 -6.42 8.43 -9.90
CA GLN A 134 -6.08 7.83 -8.61
C GLN A 134 -4.58 7.74 -8.43
N VAL A 135 -4.08 8.17 -7.29
CA VAL A 135 -2.66 8.03 -6.92
C VAL A 135 -2.30 6.58 -6.78
N THR A 136 -1.13 6.20 -7.30
CA THR A 136 -0.51 4.89 -7.07
C THR A 136 0.83 5.04 -6.37
N TYR A 137 1.24 4.01 -5.64
CA TYR A 137 2.58 3.89 -5.07
C TYR A 137 3.11 2.48 -5.30
N ALA A 138 4.34 2.38 -5.82
CA ALA A 138 4.91 1.11 -6.25
C ALA A 138 3.97 0.29 -7.17
N GLY A 139 3.14 0.97 -7.98
CA GLY A 139 2.15 0.36 -8.87
C GLY A 139 0.80 0.03 -8.22
N HIS A 140 0.67 0.13 -6.91
CA HIS A 140 -0.59 -0.13 -6.19
C HIS A 140 -1.46 1.13 -6.11
N PRO A 141 -2.75 1.08 -6.53
CA PRO A 141 -3.71 2.15 -6.31
C PRO A 141 -3.90 2.40 -4.81
N LEU A 142 -3.91 3.67 -4.40
CA LEU A 142 -4.03 4.06 -3.01
C LEU A 142 -5.45 4.46 -2.65
N TYR A 143 -5.83 4.09 -1.43
CA TYR A 143 -7.12 4.35 -0.83
C TYR A 143 -6.96 4.88 0.58
N PHE A 144 -8.00 5.44 1.16
CA PHE A 144 -8.11 5.65 2.59
C PHE A 144 -9.40 5.02 3.11
N PHE A 145 -9.42 4.67 4.39
CA PHE A 145 -10.61 4.13 5.02
C PHE A 145 -11.47 5.27 5.54
N GLU A 146 -12.78 5.24 5.26
CA GLU A 146 -13.68 6.36 5.47
C GLU A 146 -13.70 6.93 6.90
N LYS A 147 -13.39 6.10 7.88
CA LYS A 147 -13.82 6.37 9.27
C LYS A 147 -12.82 7.16 10.11
N SER A 148 -11.57 7.40 9.65
CA SER A 148 -10.66 8.09 10.55
C SER A 148 -9.39 8.65 9.89
N PRO A 149 -9.08 9.94 10.08
CA PRO A 149 -7.82 10.52 9.62
C PRO A 149 -6.58 9.95 10.34
N ASP A 150 -6.68 9.54 11.59
CA ASP A 150 -5.50 9.20 12.40
C ASP A 150 -5.46 7.74 12.89
N GLN A 151 -6.45 6.93 12.56
CA GLN A 151 -6.56 5.58 13.05
C GLN A 151 -6.22 4.58 11.94
N ILE A 152 -5.42 3.60 12.30
CA ILE A 152 -5.09 2.46 11.44
C ILE A 152 -6.21 1.43 11.65
N THR A 153 -7.39 1.72 11.10
CA THR A 153 -8.58 0.90 11.31
C THR A 153 -8.94 0.05 10.11
N GLY A 154 -8.28 0.29 8.98
CA GLY A 154 -8.56 -0.40 7.72
C GLY A 154 -7.58 -1.53 7.39
N GLU A 155 -6.52 -1.71 8.18
CA GLU A 155 -5.54 -2.76 7.92
C GLU A 155 -6.09 -4.13 8.36
N GLY A 156 -5.87 -5.14 7.54
CA GLY A 156 -6.44 -6.48 7.74
C GLY A 156 -7.95 -6.56 7.51
N TRP A 157 -8.58 -5.47 7.06
CA TRP A 157 -9.96 -5.49 6.62
C TRP A 157 -10.07 -6.19 5.28
N ASP A 158 -11.18 -6.83 5.09
CA ASP A 158 -11.60 -7.49 3.88
C ASP A 158 -11.06 -8.90 3.74
N GLU A 159 -11.89 -9.81 4.19
CA GLU A 159 -11.62 -11.22 4.02
C GLU A 159 -11.41 -11.58 2.55
N PRO A 160 -10.61 -12.60 2.31
CA PRO A 160 -10.45 -13.18 0.98
C PRO A 160 -11.76 -13.56 0.29
N SER A 161 -12.85 -13.67 1.04
CA SER A 161 -14.12 -14.24 0.61
C SER A 161 -15.24 -13.26 0.27
N ILE A 162 -15.09 -11.94 0.53
CA ILE A 162 -16.15 -11.00 0.14
C ILE A 162 -16.11 -10.74 -1.37
N PRO A 163 -17.04 -11.30 -2.15
CA PRO A 163 -17.19 -10.91 -3.55
C PRO A 163 -17.73 -9.47 -3.65
N PRO A 164 -17.24 -8.66 -4.59
CA PRO A 164 -16.23 -8.97 -5.61
C PRO A 164 -14.81 -8.57 -5.24
N TRP A 165 -14.55 -8.16 -3.99
CA TRP A 165 -13.29 -7.50 -3.65
C TRP A 165 -12.13 -8.48 -3.50
N HIS A 166 -12.34 -9.65 -2.93
CA HIS A 166 -11.42 -10.79 -2.91
C HIS A 166 -9.96 -10.44 -2.64
N GLY A 167 -9.70 -9.60 -1.64
CA GLY A 167 -8.35 -9.17 -1.32
C GLY A 167 -8.19 -8.77 0.13
N LEU A 168 -6.95 -8.54 0.53
CA LEU A 168 -6.59 -8.05 1.85
C LEU A 168 -6.10 -6.62 1.74
N TRP A 169 -6.48 -5.80 2.70
CA TRP A 169 -6.04 -4.42 2.82
C TRP A 169 -4.78 -4.34 3.66
N TYR A 170 -3.78 -3.68 3.12
CA TYR A 170 -2.51 -3.45 3.80
C TYR A 170 -2.12 -1.98 3.74
N LEU A 171 -1.33 -1.58 4.74
CA LEU A 171 -0.60 -0.32 4.75
C LEU A 171 0.55 -0.36 3.75
N MET A 172 1.04 0.81 3.38
CA MET A 172 2.18 0.94 2.48
C MET A 172 3.34 1.64 3.17
N SER A 173 4.53 1.04 3.12
CA SER A 173 5.76 1.66 3.59
C SER A 173 6.34 2.63 2.55
N PRO A 174 7.23 3.56 2.96
CA PRO A 174 7.93 4.45 2.02
C PRO A 174 8.81 3.73 0.99
N SER A 175 9.20 2.48 1.26
CA SER A 175 9.94 1.65 0.29
C SER A 175 9.05 0.99 -0.76
N GLY A 176 7.73 1.12 -0.65
CA GLY A 176 6.78 0.39 -1.50
C GLY A 176 6.51 -1.04 -1.03
N THR A 177 6.95 -1.39 0.17
CA THR A 177 6.72 -2.70 0.78
C THR A 177 5.42 -2.68 1.56
N PRO A 178 4.54 -3.68 1.42
CA PRO A 178 3.36 -3.83 2.27
C PRO A 178 3.72 -3.90 3.76
N LEU A 179 2.91 -3.25 4.58
CA LEU A 179 2.97 -3.37 6.05
C LEU A 179 1.65 -3.95 6.53
N ALA A 180 1.75 -4.95 7.41
CA ALA A 180 0.62 -5.60 8.01
C ALA A 180 0.72 -5.56 9.54
N TRP A 181 -0.42 -5.58 10.19
CA TRP A 181 -0.51 -5.77 11.64
C TRP A 181 0.13 -7.10 12.05
N PRO A 182 0.79 -7.20 13.21
CA PRO A 182 1.13 -8.51 13.77
C PRO A 182 -0.17 -9.26 14.05
N GLY A 183 -0.57 -10.14 13.14
CA GLY A 183 -1.85 -10.83 13.18
C GLY A 183 -1.99 -11.78 14.37
N THR A 184 -3.12 -12.45 14.46
CA THR A 184 -3.36 -13.51 15.44
C THR A 184 -3.51 -14.85 14.73
N LEU A 185 -2.59 -15.77 14.97
CA LEU A 185 -2.73 -17.15 14.52
C LEU A 185 -3.49 -17.99 15.53
N THR A 186 -4.37 -18.83 15.05
CA THR A 186 -5.20 -19.71 15.82
C THR A 186 -5.43 -21.04 15.12
N THR A 187 -6.30 -21.88 15.65
CA THR A 187 -6.79 -23.07 14.97
C THR A 187 -8.28 -22.99 14.74
N LEU A 188 -8.73 -23.58 13.66
CA LEU A 188 -10.15 -23.79 13.37
C LEU A 188 -10.38 -25.21 12.89
N LYS A 189 -11.63 -25.67 12.98
CA LYS A 189 -12.05 -26.95 12.43
C LYS A 189 -12.69 -26.75 11.07
N VAL A 190 -12.13 -27.38 10.05
CA VAL A 190 -12.68 -27.41 8.69
C VAL A 190 -12.77 -28.85 8.24
N HIS A 191 -13.94 -29.30 7.81
CA HIS A 191 -14.19 -30.69 7.39
C HIS A 191 -13.61 -31.75 8.39
N ASN A 192 -13.85 -31.53 9.68
CA ASN A 192 -13.34 -32.38 10.79
C ASN A 192 -11.80 -32.41 10.93
N LYS A 193 -11.07 -31.53 10.23
CA LYS A 193 -9.62 -31.34 10.41
C LYS A 193 -9.37 -30.09 11.22
N THR A 194 -8.44 -30.17 12.16
CA THR A 194 -7.91 -28.96 12.82
C THR A 194 -6.80 -28.39 11.95
N VAL A 195 -6.94 -27.13 11.56
CA VAL A 195 -6.00 -26.43 10.68
C VAL A 195 -5.55 -25.12 11.33
N VAL A 196 -4.41 -24.62 10.90
CA VAL A 196 -3.93 -23.26 11.26
C VAL A 196 -4.75 -22.24 10.52
N GLY A 197 -5.15 -21.18 11.19
CA GLY A 197 -5.87 -20.04 10.63
C GLY A 197 -5.38 -18.73 11.21
N ALA A 198 -5.80 -17.64 10.60
CA ALA A 198 -5.61 -16.29 11.09
C ALA A 198 -6.96 -15.66 11.45
N LEU A 199 -6.95 -14.83 12.49
CA LEU A 199 -8.08 -14.02 12.90
C LEU A 199 -8.00 -12.70 12.13
N GLU A 200 -9.03 -12.43 11.32
CA GLU A 200 -9.12 -11.25 10.46
C GLU A 200 -10.34 -10.40 10.83
N SER A 201 -10.23 -9.10 10.66
CA SER A 201 -11.34 -8.17 10.80
C SER A 201 -12.17 -8.14 9.53
N THR A 202 -13.48 -8.28 9.66
CA THR A 202 -14.43 -8.33 8.55
C THR A 202 -15.59 -7.37 8.77
N LEU A 203 -16.41 -7.16 7.76
CA LEU A 203 -17.66 -6.40 7.92
C LEU A 203 -18.65 -7.05 8.89
N ALA A 204 -18.52 -8.36 9.14
CA ALA A 204 -19.35 -9.10 10.09
C ALA A 204 -18.73 -9.17 11.48
N GLY A 205 -17.49 -8.72 11.66
CA GLY A 205 -16.74 -8.80 12.91
C GLY A 205 -15.40 -9.51 12.75
N TRP A 206 -14.92 -10.17 13.78
CA TRP A 206 -13.68 -10.92 13.75
C TRP A 206 -13.95 -12.37 13.36
N GLU A 207 -13.34 -12.82 12.28
CA GLU A 207 -13.51 -14.15 11.70
C GLU A 207 -12.17 -14.88 11.59
N VAL A 208 -12.21 -16.22 11.63
CA VAL A 208 -11.02 -17.05 11.47
C VAL A 208 -11.01 -17.68 10.09
N PHE A 209 -9.98 -17.35 9.30
CA PHE A 209 -9.76 -17.92 7.99
C PHE A 209 -8.67 -18.98 8.02
N PRO A 210 -8.86 -20.12 7.31
CA PRO A 210 -7.83 -21.13 7.19
C PRO A 210 -6.63 -20.61 6.41
N LEU A 211 -5.44 -20.99 6.85
CA LEU A 211 -4.21 -20.69 6.15
C LEU A 211 -3.71 -21.92 5.38
N TYR A 212 -3.11 -21.66 4.24
CA TYR A 212 -2.65 -22.64 3.29
C TYR A 212 -1.15 -22.53 3.07
N SER A 213 -0.53 -23.63 2.67
CA SER A 213 0.84 -23.66 2.17
C SER A 213 0.85 -24.07 0.72
N TYR A 214 1.79 -23.54 -0.04
CA TYR A 214 1.97 -23.82 -1.46
C TYR A 214 3.05 -24.89 -1.68
N SER A 215 2.76 -25.90 -2.50
CA SER A 215 3.70 -26.98 -2.76
C SER A 215 4.93 -26.58 -3.59
N GLY A 216 4.88 -25.43 -4.25
CA GLY A 216 6.03 -24.87 -4.99
C GLY A 216 7.01 -24.08 -4.13
N ASP A 217 6.70 -23.85 -2.84
CA ASP A 217 7.54 -23.07 -1.93
C ASP A 217 8.60 -23.93 -1.25
N THR A 218 9.62 -23.24 -0.72
CA THR A 218 10.59 -23.81 0.23
C THR A 218 10.45 -23.12 1.59
N SER A 219 11.15 -23.60 2.60
CA SER A 219 11.15 -23.02 3.94
C SER A 219 11.74 -21.60 4.00
N SER A 220 12.45 -21.18 2.98
CA SER A 220 13.11 -19.86 2.91
C SER A 220 12.63 -18.99 1.75
N LYS A 221 11.75 -19.51 0.89
CA LYS A 221 11.34 -18.79 -0.32
C LYS A 221 9.89 -19.07 -0.68
N SER A 222 9.12 -18.00 -0.79
CA SER A 222 7.80 -17.97 -1.42
C SER A 222 7.98 -17.78 -2.93
N THR A 223 7.27 -18.59 -3.72
CA THR A 223 7.32 -18.56 -5.19
C THR A 223 6.00 -18.18 -5.82
N CYS A 224 4.93 -18.05 -5.03
CA CYS A 224 3.63 -17.57 -5.47
C CYS A 224 3.67 -16.06 -5.68
N ALA A 225 3.79 -15.62 -6.94
CA ALA A 225 3.88 -14.20 -7.32
C ALA A 225 2.95 -13.90 -8.50
N GLY A 226 2.69 -12.59 -8.76
CA GLY A 226 1.82 -12.12 -9.83
C GLY A 226 0.38 -12.62 -9.65
N SER A 227 -0.21 -13.26 -10.68
CA SER A 227 -1.58 -13.80 -10.60
C SER A 227 -1.76 -14.82 -9.48
N CYS A 228 -0.68 -15.53 -9.09
CA CYS A 228 -0.72 -16.43 -7.96
C CYS A 228 -0.95 -15.68 -6.64
N SER A 229 -0.20 -14.62 -6.36
CA SER A 229 -0.36 -13.85 -5.11
C SER A 229 -1.67 -13.05 -5.05
N VAL A 230 -2.30 -12.76 -6.19
CA VAL A 230 -3.65 -12.19 -6.23
C VAL A 230 -4.68 -13.23 -5.80
N ALA A 231 -4.58 -14.45 -6.32
CA ALA A 231 -5.48 -15.54 -5.95
C ALA A 231 -5.18 -16.09 -4.54
N TRP A 232 -3.93 -15.99 -4.12
CA TRP A 232 -3.40 -16.51 -2.86
C TRP A 232 -2.57 -15.43 -2.15
N PRO A 233 -3.22 -14.44 -1.54
CA PRO A 233 -2.51 -13.39 -0.82
C PRO A 233 -1.64 -13.98 0.28
N PRO A 234 -0.35 -13.59 0.38
CA PRO A 234 0.50 -14.03 1.47
C PRO A 234 -0.03 -13.51 2.82
N ALA A 235 0.03 -14.34 3.84
CA ALA A 235 -0.25 -13.89 5.21
C ALA A 235 0.95 -13.08 5.70
N LEU A 236 0.81 -11.75 5.73
CA LEU A 236 1.88 -10.83 6.11
C LEU A 236 1.85 -10.53 7.62
N SER A 237 2.98 -10.08 8.15
CA SER A 237 3.07 -9.59 9.53
C SER A 237 4.26 -8.65 9.67
N SER A 238 4.09 -7.53 10.36
CA SER A 238 5.19 -6.62 10.72
C SER A 238 5.92 -7.02 12.00
N GLY A 239 5.52 -8.13 12.63
CA GLY A 239 6.10 -8.63 13.88
C GLY A 239 5.66 -10.05 14.19
N ASN A 240 5.91 -10.48 15.42
CA ASN A 240 5.46 -11.80 15.87
C ASN A 240 3.94 -11.79 16.08
N PRO A 241 3.21 -12.73 15.47
CA PRO A 241 1.77 -12.83 15.68
C PRO A 241 1.44 -13.30 17.11
N ALA A 242 0.28 -12.90 17.63
CA ALA A 242 -0.29 -13.53 18.78
C ALA A 242 -0.70 -14.98 18.45
N LEU A 243 -0.57 -15.88 19.41
CA LEU A 243 -0.89 -17.30 19.20
C LEU A 243 -1.99 -17.73 20.17
N LEU A 244 -3.02 -18.35 19.62
CA LEU A 244 -4.13 -18.92 20.37
C LEU A 244 -4.22 -20.44 20.14
N ASN A 245 -5.03 -21.10 20.96
CA ASN A 245 -5.38 -22.53 20.82
C ASN A 245 -4.17 -23.47 20.70
N SER A 246 -3.18 -23.27 21.59
CA SER A 246 -2.03 -24.16 21.74
C SER A 246 -1.12 -24.29 20.50
N LEU A 247 -1.13 -23.29 19.61
CA LEU A 247 -0.12 -23.22 18.56
C LEU A 247 1.27 -23.03 19.15
N SER A 248 2.25 -23.72 18.59
CA SER A 248 3.63 -23.65 19.08
C SER A 248 4.38 -22.46 18.48
N SER A 249 4.88 -21.57 19.32
CA SER A 249 5.72 -20.44 18.88
C SER A 249 7.01 -20.88 18.20
N SER A 250 7.52 -22.07 18.53
CA SER A 250 8.72 -22.61 17.88
C SER A 250 8.50 -23.01 16.40
N LYS A 251 7.26 -23.15 15.99
CA LYS A 251 6.89 -23.44 14.59
C LYS A 251 6.60 -22.18 13.77
N VAL A 252 6.41 -21.03 14.43
CA VAL A 252 6.12 -19.76 13.76
C VAL A 252 7.41 -19.06 13.37
N GLY A 253 7.47 -18.55 12.17
CA GLY A 253 8.58 -17.75 11.65
C GLY A 253 8.12 -16.80 10.57
N THR A 254 9.08 -16.13 9.95
CA THR A 254 8.83 -15.25 8.81
C THR A 254 9.89 -15.47 7.73
N ILE A 255 9.49 -15.23 6.50
CA ILE A 255 10.39 -15.06 5.35
C ILE A 255 10.14 -13.70 4.71
N ARG A 256 11.11 -13.21 3.91
CA ARG A 256 10.87 -12.03 3.07
C ARG A 256 10.33 -12.48 1.73
N GLY A 257 9.17 -11.94 1.36
CA GLY A 257 8.61 -12.02 0.03
C GLY A 257 9.46 -11.28 -1.01
N SER A 258 9.15 -11.43 -2.27
CA SER A 258 9.85 -10.74 -3.38
C SER A 258 9.67 -9.22 -3.34
N ASP A 259 8.62 -8.73 -2.71
CA ASP A 259 8.31 -7.33 -2.47
C ASP A 259 8.95 -6.76 -1.19
N GLY A 260 9.70 -7.61 -0.45
CA GLY A 260 10.35 -7.24 0.82
C GLY A 260 9.45 -7.35 2.05
N ALA A 261 8.15 -7.62 1.89
CA ALA A 261 7.23 -7.83 3.01
C ALA A 261 7.60 -9.08 3.82
N LEU A 262 7.28 -9.07 5.11
CA LEU A 262 7.45 -10.24 5.96
C LEU A 262 6.21 -11.13 5.86
N GLN A 263 6.39 -12.31 5.29
CA GLN A 263 5.35 -13.35 5.20
C GLN A 263 5.52 -14.33 6.34
N LEU A 264 4.42 -14.63 7.02
CA LEU A 264 4.37 -15.64 8.07
C LEU A 264 4.68 -17.04 7.52
N THR A 265 5.34 -17.84 8.35
CA THR A 265 5.53 -19.28 8.13
C THR A 265 5.03 -20.07 9.34
N TYR A 266 4.60 -21.29 9.12
CA TYR A 266 4.34 -22.26 10.18
C TYR A 266 5.00 -23.60 9.85
N ALA A 267 5.76 -24.14 10.77
CA ALA A 267 6.60 -25.32 10.55
C ALA A 267 7.45 -25.23 9.26
N GLY A 268 8.01 -24.04 9.00
CA GLY A 268 8.83 -23.74 7.82
C GLY A 268 8.06 -23.59 6.51
N LYS A 269 6.72 -23.57 6.53
CA LYS A 269 5.90 -23.39 5.32
C LYS A 269 5.37 -21.97 5.24
N PRO A 270 5.61 -21.21 4.15
CA PRO A 270 4.98 -19.93 3.91
C PRO A 270 3.46 -20.05 3.92
N LEU A 271 2.79 -19.06 4.53
CA LEU A 271 1.36 -19.07 4.76
C LEU A 271 0.64 -18.13 3.79
N TYR A 272 -0.53 -18.57 3.33
CA TYR A 272 -1.37 -17.84 2.39
C TYR A 272 -2.83 -17.88 2.81
N PHE A 273 -3.56 -16.84 2.47
CA PHE A 273 -5.01 -16.84 2.38
C PHE A 273 -5.45 -17.34 1.00
N TYR A 274 -6.74 -17.63 0.87
CA TYR A 274 -7.37 -17.90 -0.43
C TYR A 274 -8.38 -16.81 -0.75
N SER A 275 -8.15 -16.01 -1.78
CA SER A 275 -9.00 -14.86 -2.15
C SER A 275 -10.44 -15.23 -2.54
N LYS A 276 -10.70 -16.52 -2.78
CA LYS A 276 -12.04 -17.06 -3.07
C LYS A 276 -12.50 -18.03 -1.99
N GLU A 277 -12.04 -17.81 -0.74
CA GLU A 277 -12.47 -18.64 0.37
C GLU A 277 -13.99 -18.58 0.52
N GLY A 278 -14.63 -19.73 0.54
CA GLY A 278 -16.06 -19.82 0.78
C GLY A 278 -16.39 -19.57 2.24
N VAL A 279 -17.49 -18.88 2.50
CA VAL A 279 -18.04 -18.70 3.85
C VAL A 279 -19.50 -19.15 3.88
N VAL A 280 -19.92 -19.66 5.03
CA VAL A 280 -21.31 -20.02 5.31
C VAL A 280 -21.76 -19.34 6.60
N ASN A 281 -23.06 -19.10 6.74
CA ASN A 281 -23.61 -18.62 8.01
C ASN A 281 -23.50 -19.74 9.06
N GLY A 282 -22.63 -19.53 10.03
CA GLY A 282 -22.46 -20.42 11.18
C GLY A 282 -23.21 -19.92 12.41
N ALA A 283 -23.08 -20.65 13.49
CA ALA A 283 -23.75 -20.32 14.75
C ALA A 283 -23.22 -19.03 15.42
N ASN A 284 -21.98 -18.65 15.11
CA ASN A 284 -21.28 -17.51 15.71
C ASN A 284 -20.87 -16.43 14.69
N GLY A 285 -21.43 -16.44 13.49
CA GLY A 285 -21.07 -15.53 12.41
C GLY A 285 -20.76 -16.29 11.11
N PHE A 286 -19.85 -15.78 10.30
CA PHE A 286 -19.39 -16.50 9.13
C PHE A 286 -18.35 -17.56 9.49
N GLU A 287 -18.48 -18.72 8.87
CA GLU A 287 -17.52 -19.80 9.02
C GLU A 287 -16.87 -20.08 7.66
N ALA A 288 -15.55 -20.03 7.59
CA ALA A 288 -14.80 -20.35 6.38
C ALA A 288 -14.92 -21.84 6.04
N THR A 289 -15.17 -22.12 4.77
CA THR A 289 -15.44 -23.50 4.30
C THR A 289 -14.19 -24.32 4.02
N GLY A 290 -13.01 -23.69 3.94
CA GLY A 290 -11.77 -24.35 3.56
C GLY A 290 -11.71 -24.70 2.08
N SER A 291 -12.39 -23.89 1.25
CA SER A 291 -12.51 -24.14 -0.20
C SER A 291 -11.18 -24.05 -0.95
N GLY A 292 -10.15 -23.47 -0.34
CA GLY A 292 -8.79 -23.41 -0.90
C GLY A 292 -8.01 -24.72 -0.82
N ASN A 293 -8.48 -25.73 -0.06
CA ASN A 293 -7.72 -26.97 0.10
C ASN A 293 -7.67 -27.80 -1.19
N ALA A 294 -6.49 -28.24 -1.58
CA ALA A 294 -6.18 -28.99 -2.81
C ALA A 294 -6.42 -28.21 -4.12
N VAL A 295 -6.58 -26.89 -4.05
CA VAL A 295 -6.72 -26.04 -5.23
C VAL A 295 -5.36 -25.85 -5.90
N LYS A 296 -5.33 -25.97 -7.23
CA LYS A 296 -4.13 -25.72 -8.03
C LYS A 296 -3.81 -24.23 -8.09
N ALA A 297 -2.52 -23.93 -8.10
CA ALA A 297 -2.06 -22.57 -8.35
C ALA A 297 -2.45 -22.12 -9.78
N PRO A 298 -2.78 -20.83 -9.98
CA PRO A 298 -3.05 -20.31 -11.32
C PRO A 298 -1.76 -20.30 -12.15
N SER A 299 -1.92 -20.52 -13.47
CA SER A 299 -0.81 -20.44 -14.43
C SER A 299 -0.14 -19.04 -14.37
N PRO A 300 1.20 -18.94 -14.50
CA PRO A 300 2.17 -19.99 -14.84
C PRO A 300 2.67 -20.84 -13.65
N ALA A 301 2.20 -20.58 -12.42
CA ALA A 301 2.59 -21.37 -11.26
C ALA A 301 2.07 -22.81 -11.39
N THR A 302 2.86 -23.76 -10.90
CA THR A 302 2.52 -25.20 -10.92
C THR A 302 2.50 -25.70 -9.48
N GLY A 303 1.60 -26.61 -9.18
CA GLY A 303 1.44 -27.13 -7.83
C GLY A 303 0.08 -26.80 -7.22
N SER A 304 -0.09 -27.05 -5.95
CA SER A 304 -1.36 -26.89 -5.25
C SER A 304 -1.18 -26.33 -3.85
N PHE A 305 -2.24 -25.75 -3.34
CA PHE A 305 -2.34 -25.27 -1.96
C PHE A 305 -3.01 -26.33 -1.09
N SER A 306 -2.57 -26.42 0.15
CA SER A 306 -3.09 -27.37 1.12
C SER A 306 -3.16 -26.76 2.49
N PHE A 307 -4.09 -27.22 3.30
CA PHE A 307 -4.17 -26.84 4.70
C PHE A 307 -2.84 -26.98 5.43
N VAL A 308 -2.57 -26.07 6.33
CA VAL A 308 -1.50 -26.19 7.31
C VAL A 308 -2.09 -26.73 8.61
N THR A 309 -1.52 -27.80 9.13
CA THR A 309 -1.95 -28.41 10.40
C THR A 309 -1.05 -27.96 11.54
N PRO A 310 -1.56 -27.84 12.78
CA PRO A 310 -0.81 -27.46 13.98
C PRO A 310 0.38 -28.37 14.30
#